data_4e66fe15c9ac182ede3664c18bc27e7c
#
_entry.id   4e66fe15c9ac182ede3664c18bc27e7c
#
_cell.length_a   1.000
_cell.length_b   1.000
_cell.length_c   1.000
_cell.angle_alpha   90.00
_cell.angle_beta   90.00
_cell.angle_gamma   90.00
#
_symmetry.space_group_name_H-M   'P 1'
#
loop_
_entity.id
_entity.type
_entity.pdbx_description
1 polymer ?
#
loop_
_entity_poly.entity_id
_entity_poly.type
_entity_poly.pdbx_seq_one_letter_code
_entity_poly.pdbx_strand_id
1 'polypeptide(L)'
;MSGALLVLAVIAHIALGTILKQIKKHSSSTKTQIDDHLISAISAPLKLLIWYGWLYFSLVELTSEIPPLSQIVSYIVIAPVFILTWGILRLISNTETYMLEKEGSVDKDSVRLFTRLIKILFVFAIILGVAQFYGYAVSSILTLGGVGGI
;
A
#
# COMPACT_ATOMS: atom_id res chain seq x y z
N MET A 1 1.16 6.81 28.19
CA MET A 1 2.16 6.42 27.19
C MET A 1 1.86 6.92 25.77
N SER A 2 0.62 7.16 25.42
CA SER A 2 0.20 7.66 24.09
C SER A 2 0.88 8.95 23.62
N GLY A 3 1.23 9.87 24.54
CA GLY A 3 1.95 11.11 24.20
C GLY A 3 3.37 10.89 23.68
N ALA A 4 4.10 9.93 24.23
CA ALA A 4 5.45 9.58 23.74
C ALA A 4 5.38 8.95 22.35
N LEU A 5 4.36 8.11 22.09
CA LEU A 5 4.11 7.51 20.78
C LEU A 5 3.75 8.57 19.73
N LEU A 6 2.99 9.60 20.11
CA LEU A 6 2.68 10.72 19.23
C LEU A 6 3.95 11.49 18.84
N VAL A 7 4.81 11.80 19.80
CA VAL A 7 6.08 12.48 19.52
C VAL A 7 6.94 11.64 18.57
N LEU A 8 7.03 10.34 18.79
CA LEU A 8 7.75 9.41 17.89
C LEU A 8 7.15 9.40 16.48
N ALA A 9 5.82 9.37 16.36
CA ALA A 9 5.15 9.41 15.06
C ALA A 9 5.42 10.72 14.31
N VAL A 10 5.41 11.87 15.01
CA VAL A 10 5.75 13.16 14.42
C VAL A 10 7.20 13.20 13.95
N ILE A 11 8.14 12.72 14.79
CA ILE A 11 9.56 12.64 14.42
C ILE A 11 9.75 11.74 13.21
N ALA A 12 9.13 10.54 13.20
CA ALA A 12 9.19 9.60 12.08
C ALA A 12 8.61 10.21 10.80
N HIS A 13 7.49 10.94 10.90
CA HIS A 13 6.87 11.63 9.76
C HIS A 13 7.79 12.71 9.16
N ILE A 14 8.42 13.52 10.00
CA ILE A 14 9.36 14.57 9.57
C ILE A 14 10.62 13.94 8.97
N ALA A 15 11.18 12.93 9.65
CA ALA A 15 12.36 12.20 9.17
C ALA A 15 12.10 11.55 7.80
N LEU A 16 10.97 10.85 7.64
CA LEU A 16 10.56 10.27 6.35
C LEU A 16 10.43 11.35 5.28
N GLY A 17 9.78 12.48 5.59
CA GLY A 17 9.64 13.59 4.66
C GLY A 17 10.99 14.18 4.22
N THR A 18 11.95 14.28 5.13
CA THR A 18 13.31 14.78 4.87
C THR A 18 14.09 13.79 4.01
N ILE A 19 14.05 12.50 4.35
CA ILE A 19 14.71 11.43 3.59
C ILE A 19 14.16 11.38 2.16
N LEU A 20 12.85 11.39 1.97
CA LEU A 20 12.24 11.37 0.65
C LEU A 20 12.61 12.62 -0.17
N LYS A 21 12.70 13.80 0.45
CA LYS A 21 13.18 15.02 -0.21
C LYS A 21 14.66 14.92 -0.62
N GLN A 22 15.51 14.33 0.23
CA GLN A 22 16.93 14.13 -0.08
C GLN A 22 17.10 13.14 -1.24
N ILE A 23 16.37 12.04 -1.23
CA ILE A 23 16.38 11.05 -2.32
C ILE A 23 15.92 11.72 -3.61
N LYS A 24 14.82 12.48 -3.57
CA LYS A 24 14.33 13.23 -4.74
C LYS A 24 15.35 14.22 -5.27
N LYS A 25 16.06 14.94 -4.39
CA LYS A 25 17.13 15.90 -4.78
C LYS A 25 18.33 15.17 -5.40
N HIS A 26 18.69 13.98 -4.92
CA HIS A 26 19.78 13.17 -5.48
C HIS A 26 19.40 12.55 -6.83
N SER A 27 18.16 12.10 -6.94
CA SER A 27 17.58 11.50 -8.15
C SER A 27 17.44 12.52 -9.28
N SER A 28 17.15 13.77 -8.99
CA SER A 28 17.07 14.84 -10.00
C SER A 28 18.42 15.15 -10.70
N SER A 29 19.54 14.69 -10.15
CA SER A 29 20.85 14.73 -10.80
C SER A 29 21.12 13.57 -11.75
N THR A 30 20.39 12.48 -11.62
CA THR A 30 20.39 11.34 -12.52
C THR A 30 19.18 11.49 -13.45
N LYS A 31 19.39 11.53 -14.77
CA LYS A 31 18.38 11.80 -15.83
C LYS A 31 17.19 10.82 -15.91
N THR A 32 16.78 10.20 -14.81
CA THR A 32 15.75 9.17 -14.79
C THR A 32 14.49 9.71 -14.09
N GLN A 33 13.53 10.16 -14.87
CA GLN A 33 12.21 10.61 -14.39
C GLN A 33 11.44 9.51 -13.61
N ILE A 34 11.85 8.24 -13.75
CA ILE A 34 11.26 7.08 -13.05
C ILE A 34 11.32 7.27 -11.53
N ASP A 35 12.44 7.76 -11.00
CA ASP A 35 12.66 7.89 -9.56
C ASP A 35 11.67 8.86 -8.91
N ASP A 36 11.33 9.97 -9.60
CA ASP A 36 10.38 10.96 -9.09
C ASP A 36 8.96 10.40 -8.99
N HIS A 37 8.53 9.62 -9.98
CA HIS A 37 7.22 8.95 -9.99
C HIS A 37 7.12 7.87 -8.91
N LEU A 38 8.19 7.09 -8.72
CA LEU A 38 8.26 6.05 -7.68
C LEU A 38 8.22 6.66 -6.29
N ILE A 39 9.05 7.69 -6.01
CA ILE A 39 9.10 8.36 -4.72
C ILE A 39 7.75 9.01 -4.38
N SER A 40 7.12 9.65 -5.36
CA SER A 40 5.81 10.28 -5.17
C SER A 40 4.70 9.26 -4.88
N ALA A 41 4.77 8.07 -5.48
CA ALA A 41 3.80 7.01 -5.27
C ALA A 41 3.90 6.42 -3.86
N ILE A 42 5.13 6.18 -3.37
CA ILE A 42 5.39 5.53 -2.07
C ILE A 42 5.22 6.50 -0.90
N SER A 43 5.48 7.79 -1.09
CA SER A 43 5.52 8.78 -0.01
C SER A 43 4.21 8.88 0.78
N ALA A 44 3.06 8.85 0.11
CA ALA A 44 1.76 8.97 0.75
C ALA A 44 1.39 7.72 1.57
N PRO A 45 1.50 6.48 1.04
CA PRO A 45 1.26 5.27 1.83
C PRO A 45 2.16 5.16 3.05
N LEU A 46 3.46 5.47 2.93
CA LEU A 46 4.39 5.42 4.06
C LEU A 46 4.03 6.40 5.17
N LYS A 47 3.63 7.63 4.82
CA LYS A 47 3.16 8.61 5.80
C LYS A 47 1.89 8.15 6.50
N LEU A 48 0.96 7.54 5.78
CA LEU A 48 -0.26 6.96 6.36
C LEU A 48 0.06 5.80 7.31
N LEU A 49 1.04 4.95 6.99
CA LEU A 49 1.46 3.86 7.86
C LEU A 49 2.03 4.35 9.20
N ILE A 50 2.75 5.48 9.21
CA ILE A 50 3.26 6.07 10.46
C ILE A 50 2.08 6.50 11.35
N TRP A 51 1.10 7.22 10.78
CA TRP A 51 -0.08 7.67 11.52
C TRP A 51 -0.97 6.52 11.95
N TYR A 52 -1.12 5.51 11.09
CA TYR A 52 -1.80 4.28 11.43
C TYR A 52 -1.11 3.57 12.61
N GLY A 53 0.21 3.45 12.58
CA GLY A 53 0.97 2.83 13.67
C GLY A 53 0.74 3.54 15.00
N TRP A 54 0.81 4.87 15.02
CA TRP A 54 0.48 5.64 16.22
C TRP A 54 -0.95 5.39 16.71
N LEU A 55 -1.93 5.46 15.82
CA LEU A 55 -3.33 5.22 16.16
C LEU A 55 -3.55 3.79 16.70
N TYR A 56 -2.98 2.79 16.02
CA TYR A 56 -3.10 1.38 16.41
C TYR A 56 -2.53 1.13 17.81
N PHE A 57 -1.29 1.55 18.06
CA PHE A 57 -0.67 1.36 19.38
C PHE A 57 -1.40 2.14 20.47
N SER A 58 -1.90 3.34 20.19
CA SER A 58 -2.71 4.11 21.14
C SER A 58 -4.03 3.40 21.47
N LEU A 59 -4.68 2.79 20.47
CA LEU A 59 -5.91 2.02 20.69
C LEU A 59 -5.62 0.73 21.47
N VAL A 60 -4.54 0.03 21.18
CA VAL A 60 -4.13 -1.16 21.94
C VAL A 60 -3.90 -0.82 23.41
N GLU A 61 -3.27 0.31 23.71
CA GLU A 61 -3.09 0.78 25.09
C GLU A 61 -4.43 1.01 25.80
N LEU A 62 -5.41 1.60 25.11
CA LEU A 62 -6.74 1.83 25.67
C LEU A 62 -7.57 0.55 25.89
N THR A 63 -7.24 -0.56 25.22
CA THR A 63 -8.00 -1.81 25.43
C THR A 63 -7.88 -2.36 26.84
N SER A 64 -6.83 -2.01 27.60
CA SER A 64 -6.67 -2.36 29.00
C SER A 64 -7.70 -1.66 29.91
N GLU A 65 -8.13 -0.46 29.53
CA GLU A 65 -9.10 0.32 30.30
C GLU A 65 -10.53 0.11 29.79
N ILE A 66 -10.68 -0.14 28.48
CA ILE A 66 -11.98 -0.26 27.80
C ILE A 66 -12.02 -1.58 27.01
N PRO A 67 -12.40 -2.72 27.64
CA PRO A 67 -12.37 -4.05 26.99
C PRO A 67 -13.11 -4.15 25.65
N PRO A 68 -14.26 -3.48 25.42
CA PRO A 68 -14.95 -3.52 24.11
C PRO A 68 -14.11 -3.03 22.92
N LEU A 69 -13.09 -2.19 23.15
CA LEU A 69 -12.19 -1.72 22.10
C LEU A 69 -11.34 -2.83 21.48
N SER A 70 -11.13 -3.94 22.18
CA SER A 70 -10.36 -5.07 21.66
C SER A 70 -10.94 -5.64 20.36
N GLN A 71 -12.27 -5.66 20.22
CA GLN A 71 -12.92 -6.08 18.97
C GLN A 71 -12.59 -5.13 17.82
N ILE A 72 -12.64 -3.82 18.06
CA ILE A 72 -12.31 -2.80 17.05
C ILE A 72 -10.87 -2.92 16.63
N VAL A 73 -9.95 -3.09 17.57
CA VAL A 73 -8.52 -3.28 17.30
C VAL A 73 -8.27 -4.51 16.43
N SER A 74 -9.00 -5.61 16.68
CA SER A 74 -8.90 -6.84 15.87
C SER A 74 -9.28 -6.64 14.40
N TYR A 75 -10.23 -5.74 14.11
CA TYR A 75 -10.58 -5.42 12.71
C TYR A 75 -9.61 -4.41 12.09
N ILE A 76 -9.10 -3.47 12.87
CA ILE A 76 -8.18 -2.43 12.37
C ILE A 76 -6.82 -3.05 11.98
N VAL A 77 -6.43 -4.18 12.55
CA VAL A 77 -5.13 -4.84 12.27
C VAL A 77 -4.89 -5.10 10.77
N ILE A 78 -5.95 -5.23 9.97
CA ILE A 78 -5.86 -5.46 8.52
C ILE A 78 -5.60 -4.16 7.71
N ALA A 79 -5.79 -2.99 8.30
CA ALA A 79 -5.69 -1.71 7.58
C ALA A 79 -4.33 -1.48 6.89
N PRO A 80 -3.17 -1.88 7.44
CA PRO A 80 -1.89 -1.77 6.72
C PRO A 80 -1.89 -2.47 5.36
N VAL A 81 -2.58 -3.60 5.24
CA VAL A 81 -2.70 -4.35 3.97
C VAL A 81 -3.37 -3.47 2.92
N PHE A 82 -4.45 -2.77 3.28
CA PHE A 82 -5.14 -1.87 2.36
C PHE A 82 -4.30 -0.64 2.00
N ILE A 83 -3.57 -0.06 2.98
CA ILE A 83 -2.66 1.07 2.74
C ILE A 83 -1.54 0.67 1.78
N LEU A 84 -0.93 -0.50 2.00
CA LEU A 84 0.13 -1.03 1.13
C LEU A 84 -0.41 -1.38 -0.26
N THR A 85 -1.58 -2.02 -0.33
CA THR A 85 -2.25 -2.32 -1.60
C THR A 85 -2.48 -1.06 -2.41
N TRP A 86 -3.02 -0.01 -1.78
CA TRP A 86 -3.20 1.29 -2.43
C TRP A 86 -1.87 1.87 -2.92
N GLY A 87 -0.81 1.79 -2.11
CA GLY A 87 0.53 2.22 -2.49
C GLY A 87 1.08 1.51 -3.72
N ILE A 88 0.92 0.18 -3.77
CA ILE A 88 1.36 -0.64 -4.91
C ILE A 88 0.54 -0.33 -6.16
N LEU A 89 -0.78 -0.22 -6.05
CA LEU A 89 -1.63 0.16 -7.18
C LEU A 89 -1.27 1.55 -7.72
N ARG A 90 -0.91 2.48 -6.84
CA ARG A 90 -0.44 3.80 -7.23
C ARG A 90 0.92 3.74 -7.95
N LEU A 91 1.84 2.87 -7.47
CA LEU A 91 3.11 2.60 -8.16
C LEU A 91 2.87 2.09 -9.57
N ILE A 92 2.01 1.08 -9.74
CA ILE A 92 1.68 0.50 -11.03
C ILE A 92 1.09 1.58 -11.96
N SER A 93 0.18 2.44 -11.44
CA SER A 93 -0.41 3.53 -12.22
C SER A 93 0.60 4.59 -12.65
N ASN A 94 1.52 4.97 -11.76
CA ASN A 94 2.55 5.95 -12.08
C ASN A 94 3.53 5.41 -13.12
N THR A 95 3.88 4.11 -13.03
CA THR A 95 4.72 3.44 -14.03
C THR A 95 4.01 3.37 -15.40
N GLU A 96 2.71 3.10 -15.42
CA GLU A 96 1.90 3.15 -16.65
C GLU A 96 1.97 4.53 -17.29
N THR A 97 1.72 5.59 -16.53
CA THR A 97 1.78 6.98 -17.03
C THR A 97 3.15 7.28 -17.63
N TYR A 98 4.23 6.92 -16.93
CA TYR A 98 5.58 7.11 -17.41
C TYR A 98 5.85 6.38 -18.74
N MET A 99 5.38 5.12 -18.85
CA MET A 99 5.55 4.35 -20.08
C MET A 99 4.75 4.94 -21.26
N LEU A 100 3.59 5.52 -20.99
CA LEU A 100 2.74 6.16 -22.02
C LEU A 100 3.26 7.52 -22.49
N GLU A 101 3.99 8.24 -21.62
CA GLU A 101 4.62 9.53 -21.95
C GLU A 101 5.92 9.37 -22.74
N LYS A 102 6.58 8.21 -22.64
CA LYS A 102 7.82 7.95 -23.36
C LYS A 102 7.52 7.72 -24.83
N GLU A 103 7.92 8.68 -25.69
CA GLU A 103 7.75 8.59 -27.12
C GLU A 103 8.55 7.42 -27.74
N GLY A 104 7.89 6.61 -28.54
CA GLY A 104 8.53 5.93 -29.68
C GLY A 104 8.79 4.43 -29.57
N SER A 105 8.39 3.65 -28.55
CA SER A 105 8.77 2.23 -28.55
C SER A 105 7.75 1.20 -28.10
N VAL A 106 6.61 1.61 -27.53
CA VAL A 106 5.65 0.63 -27.01
C VAL A 106 4.23 0.99 -27.45
N ASP A 107 3.49 -0.01 -27.92
CA ASP A 107 2.07 0.14 -28.20
C ASP A 107 1.31 0.52 -26.93
N LYS A 108 0.71 1.71 -26.95
CA LYS A 108 0.03 2.29 -25.80
C LYS A 108 -1.15 1.45 -25.32
N ASP A 109 -1.81 0.77 -26.23
CA ASP A 109 -2.96 -0.09 -25.90
C ASP A 109 -2.49 -1.37 -25.19
N SER A 110 -1.38 -1.96 -25.64
CA SER A 110 -0.75 -3.10 -24.96
C SER A 110 -0.32 -2.74 -23.54
N VAL A 111 0.29 -1.57 -23.32
CA VAL A 111 0.69 -1.12 -21.99
C VAL A 111 -0.53 -1.00 -21.05
N ARG A 112 -1.59 -0.36 -21.51
CA ARG A 112 -2.83 -0.20 -20.75
C ARG A 112 -3.48 -1.54 -20.40
N LEU A 113 -3.57 -2.45 -21.37
CA LEU A 113 -4.13 -3.78 -21.15
C LEU A 113 -3.32 -4.56 -20.12
N PHE A 114 -2.01 -4.59 -20.28
CA PHE A 114 -1.10 -5.31 -19.37
C PHE A 114 -1.16 -4.75 -17.94
N THR A 115 -1.12 -3.44 -17.80
CA THR A 115 -1.24 -2.77 -16.49
C THR A 115 -2.58 -3.06 -15.83
N ARG A 116 -3.68 -3.05 -16.60
CA ARG A 116 -5.01 -3.39 -16.08
C ARG A 116 -5.08 -4.84 -15.59
N LEU A 117 -4.51 -5.78 -16.34
CA LEU A 117 -4.45 -7.19 -15.93
C LEU A 117 -3.65 -7.36 -14.65
N ILE A 118 -2.48 -6.72 -14.54
CA ILE A 118 -1.66 -6.77 -13.32
C ILE A 118 -2.44 -6.22 -12.12
N LYS A 119 -3.12 -5.08 -12.26
CA LYS A 119 -3.94 -4.49 -11.19
C LYS A 119 -5.05 -5.43 -10.74
N ILE A 120 -5.77 -6.06 -11.67
CA ILE A 120 -6.84 -7.00 -11.38
C ILE A 120 -6.29 -8.22 -10.63
N LEU A 121 -5.24 -8.86 -11.14
CA LEU A 121 -4.61 -10.01 -10.51
C LEU A 121 -4.09 -9.69 -9.11
N PHE A 122 -3.47 -8.52 -8.95
CA PHE A 122 -2.96 -8.08 -7.66
C PHE A 122 -4.09 -7.87 -6.64
N VAL A 123 -5.16 -7.14 -7.02
CA VAL A 123 -6.32 -6.94 -6.14
C VAL A 123 -6.97 -8.27 -5.78
N PHE A 124 -7.11 -9.18 -6.75
CA PHE A 124 -7.66 -10.51 -6.52
C PHE A 124 -6.81 -11.30 -5.51
N ALA A 125 -5.49 -11.29 -5.67
CA ALA A 125 -4.57 -11.94 -4.73
C ALA A 125 -4.69 -11.37 -3.30
N ILE A 126 -4.85 -10.05 -3.15
CA ILE A 126 -5.06 -9.40 -1.84
C ILE A 126 -6.40 -9.82 -1.24
N ILE A 127 -7.47 -9.86 -2.03
CA ILE A 127 -8.79 -10.31 -1.54
C ILE A 127 -8.71 -11.75 -1.02
N LEU A 128 -8.05 -12.65 -1.75
CA LEU A 128 -7.84 -14.03 -1.31
C LEU A 128 -7.01 -14.10 -0.03
N GLY A 129 -5.92 -13.31 0.06
CA GLY A 129 -5.08 -13.25 1.26
C GLY A 129 -5.84 -12.76 2.49
N VAL A 130 -6.66 -11.71 2.33
CA VAL A 130 -7.53 -11.20 3.40
C VAL A 130 -8.58 -12.24 3.80
N ALA A 131 -9.21 -12.90 2.84
CA ALA A 131 -10.17 -13.96 3.11
C ALA A 131 -9.53 -15.11 3.92
N GLN A 132 -8.32 -15.53 3.53
CA GLN A 132 -7.57 -16.56 4.25
C GLN A 132 -7.20 -16.11 5.66
N PHE A 133 -6.83 -14.85 5.86
CA PHE A 133 -6.54 -14.29 7.18
C PHE A 133 -7.74 -14.39 8.13
N TYR A 134 -8.96 -14.22 7.63
CA TYR A 134 -10.20 -14.38 8.39
C TYR A 134 -10.70 -15.84 8.46
N GLY A 135 -9.90 -16.81 8.02
CA GLY A 135 -10.21 -18.25 8.13
C GLY A 135 -11.10 -18.80 7.03
N TYR A 136 -11.37 -18.06 5.96
CA TYR A 136 -12.09 -18.59 4.80
C TYR A 136 -11.19 -19.54 4.02
N ALA A 137 -11.73 -20.69 3.64
CA ALA A 137 -11.02 -21.69 2.84
C ALA A 137 -10.86 -21.22 1.39
N VAL A 138 -9.75 -20.53 1.10
CA VAL A 138 -9.43 -20.02 -0.24
C VAL A 138 -9.36 -21.13 -1.28
N SER A 139 -8.94 -22.35 -0.88
CA SER A 139 -8.97 -23.53 -1.72
C SER A 139 -10.35 -23.82 -2.32
N SER A 140 -11.41 -23.63 -1.54
CA SER A 140 -12.80 -23.82 -2.03
C SER A 140 -13.17 -22.77 -3.09
N ILE A 141 -12.72 -21.53 -2.93
CA ILE A 141 -12.96 -20.45 -3.90
C ILE A 141 -12.21 -20.73 -5.21
N LEU A 142 -10.95 -21.18 -5.11
CA LEU A 142 -10.14 -21.54 -6.27
C LEU A 142 -10.67 -22.76 -7.01
N THR A 143 -11.16 -23.76 -6.25
CA THR A 143 -11.77 -24.98 -6.84
C THR A 143 -13.04 -24.64 -7.60
N LEU A 144 -13.92 -23.78 -7.05
CA LEU A 144 -15.12 -23.30 -7.73
C LEU A 144 -14.78 -22.51 -8.99
N GLY A 145 -13.75 -21.64 -8.95
CA GLY A 145 -13.26 -20.90 -10.12
C GLY A 145 -12.60 -21.80 -11.17
N GLY A 146 -11.87 -22.82 -10.74
CA GLY A 146 -11.23 -23.80 -11.63
C GLY A 146 -12.23 -24.72 -12.32
N VAL A 147 -13.24 -25.21 -11.61
CA VAL A 147 -14.31 -26.06 -12.18
C VAL A 147 -15.26 -25.26 -13.07
N GLY A 148 -15.50 -23.98 -12.76
CA GLY A 148 -16.34 -23.11 -13.59
C GLY A 148 -15.64 -22.59 -14.85
N GLY A 149 -14.33 -22.81 -15.01
CA GLY A 149 -13.53 -22.42 -16.17
C GLY A 149 -13.31 -23.53 -17.21
N ILE A 150 -13.82 -24.73 -16.97
CA ILE A 150 -13.84 -25.86 -17.88
C ILE A 150 -15.27 -26.02 -18.42
#